data_ed5f861100161202f86b1dd9c27a06c2
#
_entry.id   ed5f861100161202f86b1dd9c27a06c2
#
_cell.length_a   1.000
_cell.length_b   1.000
_cell.length_c   1.000
_cell.angle_alpha   90.00
_cell.angle_beta   90.00
_cell.angle_gamma   90.00
#
_symmetry.space_group_name_H-M   'P 1'
#
loop_
_entity.id
_entity.type
_entity.pdbx_description
1 polymer ?
#
loop_
_entity_poly.entity_id
_entity_poly.type
_entity_poly.pdbx_seq_one_letter_code
_entity_poly.pdbx_strand_id
1 'polypeptide(L)'
;IFAPANYAELRYWLTYLVRKAHGPRMIRYARGGENPALAALPCTGARYDVLDPVDGARVALVSYGAETEEIIAAKDLLAQHGVQADCVKLTQLYPLPVGVCDTLKHYDTILFAEDTVRTGGIGEQLGFAMQQCGWQGEFLLHTVDNSHLLHANVPELRKDQQLDAAALCTDI
;
A
#
# COMPACT_ATOMS: atom_id res chain seq x y z
N ILE A 1 13.53 -4.76 2.93
CA ILE A 1 13.06 -3.37 2.96
C ILE A 1 11.72 -3.35 3.67
N PHE A 2 11.52 -2.42 4.62
CA PHE A 2 10.27 -2.26 5.36
C PHE A 2 9.77 -0.82 5.29
N ALA A 3 8.45 -0.64 5.28
CA ALA A 3 7.78 0.65 5.26
C ALA A 3 6.62 0.66 6.28
N PRO A 4 6.91 0.93 7.54
CA PRO A 4 5.87 1.07 8.57
C PRO A 4 4.95 2.25 8.27
N ALA A 5 3.66 2.09 8.59
CA ALA A 5 2.64 3.11 8.39
C ALA A 5 2.48 4.06 9.60
N ASN A 6 2.86 3.61 10.80
CA ASN A 6 2.72 4.38 12.04
C ASN A 6 3.91 4.23 12.98
N TYR A 7 3.94 4.98 14.08
CA TYR A 7 5.04 4.96 15.04
C TYR A 7 5.17 3.64 15.81
N ALA A 8 4.08 2.93 16.05
CA ALA A 8 4.11 1.63 16.71
C ALA A 8 4.83 0.60 15.84
N GLU A 9 4.48 0.55 14.55
CA GLU A 9 5.17 -0.29 13.56
C GLU A 9 6.63 0.14 13.36
N LEU A 10 6.89 1.45 13.26
CA LEU A 10 8.25 1.96 13.10
C LEU A 10 9.13 1.49 14.27
N ARG A 11 8.66 1.60 15.51
CA ARG A 11 9.38 1.12 16.70
C ARG A 11 9.62 -0.39 16.65
N TYR A 12 8.60 -1.15 16.30
CA TYR A 12 8.67 -2.61 16.22
C TYR A 12 9.68 -3.06 15.15
N TRP A 13 9.53 -2.58 13.93
CA TRP A 13 10.35 -3.02 12.80
C TRP A 13 11.78 -2.48 12.88
N LEU A 14 11.99 -1.28 13.36
CA LEU A 14 13.34 -0.77 13.61
C LEU A 14 14.06 -1.64 14.63
N THR A 15 13.38 -2.01 15.72
CA THR A 15 13.94 -2.92 16.73
C THR A 15 14.27 -4.29 16.14
N TYR A 16 13.36 -4.84 15.32
CA TYR A 16 13.58 -6.11 14.62
C TYR A 16 14.80 -6.04 13.69
N LEU A 17 14.87 -5.00 12.86
CA LEU A 17 15.95 -4.80 11.90
C LEU A 17 17.32 -4.65 12.59
N VAL A 18 17.37 -3.97 13.70
CA VAL A 18 18.63 -3.77 14.45
C VAL A 18 19.06 -5.04 15.17
N ARG A 19 18.12 -5.76 15.81
CA ARG A 19 18.45 -6.85 16.74
C ARG A 19 18.41 -8.24 16.15
N LYS A 20 17.57 -8.48 15.10
CA LYS A 20 17.28 -9.84 14.62
C LYS A 20 17.55 -10.05 13.12
N ALA A 21 17.45 -9.00 12.31
CA ALA A 21 17.70 -9.14 10.89
C ALA A 21 19.19 -9.26 10.57
N HIS A 22 19.52 -10.01 9.52
CA HIS A 22 20.88 -10.18 9.02
C HIS A 22 21.03 -9.59 7.62
N GLY A 23 22.23 -9.18 7.25
CA GLY A 23 22.52 -8.60 5.94
C GLY A 23 22.09 -7.14 5.79
N PRO A 24 22.10 -6.60 4.56
CA PRO A 24 21.64 -5.25 4.25
C PRO A 24 20.17 -5.09 4.61
N ARG A 25 19.82 -3.96 5.22
CA ARG A 25 18.46 -3.67 5.69
C ARG A 25 18.14 -2.21 5.48
N MET A 26 16.89 -1.96 5.13
CA MET A 26 16.37 -0.63 4.91
C MET A 26 15.00 -0.49 5.59
N ILE A 27 14.78 0.65 6.22
CA ILE A 27 13.46 1.06 6.69
C ILE A 27 13.15 2.41 6.08
N ARG A 28 11.99 2.50 5.44
CA ARG A 28 11.44 3.69 4.84
C ARG A 28 10.31 4.21 5.73
N TYR A 29 10.28 5.49 6.02
CA TYR A 29 9.20 6.13 6.77
C TYR A 29 8.94 7.54 6.25
N ALA A 30 7.70 8.01 6.42
CA ALA A 30 7.30 9.33 5.95
C ALA A 30 8.03 10.45 6.69
N ARG A 31 8.22 11.57 6.01
CA ARG A 31 8.62 12.83 6.64
C ARG A 31 7.37 13.52 7.21
N GLY A 32 7.46 14.00 8.44
CA GLY A 32 6.37 14.71 9.10
C GLY A 32 5.85 13.98 10.34
N GLY A 33 4.70 14.39 10.83
CA GLY A 33 4.02 13.78 11.96
C GLY A 33 3.27 12.50 11.57
N GLU A 34 2.82 11.76 12.58
CA GLU A 34 1.97 10.60 12.40
C GLU A 34 0.54 11.02 12.05
N ASN A 35 -0.02 10.37 11.04
CA ASN A 35 -1.43 10.58 10.69
C ASN A 35 -2.33 9.91 11.74
N PRO A 36 -3.36 10.59 12.28
CA PRO A 36 -4.26 10.03 13.28
C PRO A 36 -4.99 8.75 12.82
N ALA A 37 -5.37 8.65 11.53
CA ALA A 37 -6.02 7.45 11.00
C ALA A 37 -5.07 6.26 11.00
N LEU A 38 -3.81 6.47 10.65
CA LEU A 38 -2.78 5.42 10.69
C LEU A 38 -2.33 5.08 12.11
N ALA A 39 -2.33 6.05 13.03
CA ALA A 39 -2.01 5.85 14.44
C ALA A 39 -2.96 4.86 15.13
N ALA A 40 -4.21 4.80 14.67
CA ALA A 40 -5.21 3.87 15.19
C ALA A 40 -5.00 2.41 14.74
N LEU A 41 -4.22 2.16 13.70
CA LEU A 41 -3.96 0.82 13.20
C LEU A 41 -3.07 0.03 14.18
N PRO A 42 -3.42 -1.23 14.49
CA PRO A 42 -2.64 -2.06 15.39
C PRO A 42 -1.30 -2.46 14.76
N CYS A 43 -0.26 -2.51 15.55
CA CYS A 43 1.00 -3.13 15.16
C CYS A 43 0.91 -4.65 15.37
N THR A 44 0.58 -5.40 14.34
CA THR A 44 0.43 -6.85 14.38
C THR A 44 1.76 -7.59 14.37
N GLY A 45 2.82 -6.94 13.88
CA GLY A 45 4.10 -7.57 13.57
C GLY A 45 4.07 -8.45 12.32
N ALA A 46 2.96 -8.43 11.58
CA ALA A 46 2.84 -9.09 10.28
C ALA A 46 3.59 -8.31 9.19
N ARG A 47 3.97 -9.00 8.13
CA ARG A 47 4.69 -8.40 7.00
C ARG A 47 3.76 -7.72 6.01
N TYR A 48 2.49 -8.06 6.07
CA TYR A 48 1.36 -7.37 5.44
C TYR A 48 0.11 -7.67 6.27
N ASP A 49 -0.88 -6.80 6.18
CA ASP A 49 -2.17 -6.93 6.87
C ASP A 49 -3.30 -6.67 5.87
N VAL A 50 -4.39 -7.43 6.00
CA VAL A 50 -5.68 -7.09 5.39
C VAL A 50 -6.48 -6.32 6.45
N LEU A 51 -6.76 -5.06 6.18
CA LEU A 51 -7.39 -4.15 7.13
C LEU A 51 -8.91 -4.24 7.03
N ASP A 52 -9.56 -4.63 8.13
CA ASP A 52 -11.02 -4.70 8.24
C ASP A 52 -11.69 -5.36 7.02
N PRO A 53 -11.41 -6.65 6.76
CA PRO A 53 -11.87 -7.33 5.54
C PRO A 53 -13.39 -7.40 5.49
N VAL A 54 -13.94 -7.27 4.28
CA VAL A 54 -15.39 -7.30 4.01
C VAL A 54 -15.72 -8.57 3.24
N ASP A 55 -16.76 -9.28 3.71
CA ASP A 55 -17.23 -10.50 3.04
C ASP A 55 -17.66 -10.20 1.60
N GLY A 56 -17.13 -10.97 0.66
CA GLY A 56 -17.46 -10.84 -0.76
C GLY A 56 -16.74 -9.72 -1.48
N ALA A 57 -15.78 -9.03 -0.85
CA ALA A 57 -14.97 -8.04 -1.54
C ALA A 57 -14.23 -8.65 -2.75
N ARG A 58 -14.35 -8.00 -3.91
CA ARG A 58 -13.71 -8.42 -5.16
C ARG A 58 -12.60 -7.47 -5.60
N VAL A 59 -12.41 -6.37 -4.86
CA VAL A 59 -11.39 -5.35 -5.10
C VAL A 59 -10.41 -5.34 -3.93
N ALA A 60 -9.12 -5.36 -4.21
CA ALA A 60 -8.07 -5.09 -3.24
C ALA A 60 -7.41 -3.75 -3.53
N LEU A 61 -7.43 -2.87 -2.56
CA LEU A 61 -6.64 -1.63 -2.54
C LEU A 61 -5.34 -1.91 -1.79
N VAL A 62 -4.22 -1.85 -2.49
CA VAL A 62 -2.91 -2.23 -1.93
C VAL A 62 -2.01 -1.01 -1.85
N SER A 63 -1.36 -0.82 -0.71
CA SER A 63 -0.37 0.25 -0.53
C SER A 63 0.57 -0.05 0.63
N TYR A 64 1.45 0.89 0.95
CA TYR A 64 2.38 0.80 2.09
C TYR A 64 2.70 2.18 2.67
N GLY A 65 3.19 2.18 3.92
CA GLY A 65 3.62 3.41 4.59
C GLY A 65 2.48 4.42 4.72
N ALA A 66 2.77 5.69 4.43
CA ALA A 66 1.80 6.77 4.58
C ALA A 66 0.67 6.73 3.53
N GLU A 67 0.90 6.12 2.36
CA GLU A 67 -0.14 5.98 1.32
C GLU A 67 -1.29 5.03 1.74
N THR A 68 -1.09 4.25 2.80
CA THR A 68 -2.16 3.44 3.41
C THR A 68 -3.38 4.28 3.82
N GLU A 69 -3.18 5.55 4.16
CA GLU A 69 -4.26 6.50 4.45
C GLU A 69 -5.22 6.65 3.27
N GLU A 70 -4.66 6.82 2.08
CA GLU A 70 -5.46 7.08 0.88
C GLU A 70 -6.28 5.85 0.46
N ILE A 71 -5.72 4.64 0.58
CA ILE A 71 -6.49 3.43 0.27
C ILE A 71 -7.59 3.16 1.31
N ILE A 72 -7.40 3.53 2.58
CA ILE A 72 -8.47 3.45 3.59
C ILE A 72 -9.59 4.43 3.24
N ALA A 73 -9.26 5.67 2.93
CA ALA A 73 -10.25 6.66 2.51
C ALA A 73 -10.96 6.27 1.21
N ALA A 74 -10.23 5.70 0.24
CA ALA A 74 -10.81 5.18 -1.01
C ALA A 74 -11.80 4.03 -0.75
N LYS A 75 -11.48 3.10 0.16
CA LYS A 75 -12.41 2.04 0.57
C LYS A 75 -13.75 2.61 1.06
N ASP A 76 -13.71 3.65 1.91
CA ASP A 76 -14.92 4.29 2.42
C ASP A 76 -15.72 4.99 1.32
N LEU A 77 -15.05 5.61 0.35
CA LEU A 77 -15.71 6.22 -0.81
C LEU A 77 -16.34 5.16 -1.72
N LEU A 78 -15.63 4.08 -2.03
CA LEU A 78 -16.16 2.97 -2.83
C LEU A 78 -17.40 2.34 -2.18
N ALA A 79 -17.39 2.16 -0.87
CA ALA A 79 -18.53 1.64 -0.13
C ALA A 79 -19.78 2.52 -0.27
N GLN A 80 -19.64 3.85 -0.33
CA GLN A 80 -20.75 4.79 -0.58
C GLN A 80 -21.35 4.61 -1.98
N HIS A 81 -20.57 4.11 -2.94
CA HIS A 81 -21.01 3.77 -4.30
C HIS A 81 -21.42 2.30 -4.47
N GLY A 82 -21.48 1.53 -3.39
CA GLY A 82 -21.89 0.12 -3.40
C GLY A 82 -20.80 -0.87 -3.82
N VAL A 83 -19.55 -0.42 -3.94
CA VAL A 83 -18.41 -1.29 -4.23
C VAL A 83 -17.73 -1.69 -2.93
N GLN A 84 -17.58 -3.01 -2.71
CA GLN A 84 -16.88 -3.54 -1.56
C GLN A 84 -15.42 -3.81 -1.91
N ALA A 85 -14.52 -3.22 -1.16
CA ALA A 85 -13.07 -3.37 -1.32
C ALA A 85 -12.40 -3.71 0.01
N ASP A 86 -11.29 -4.42 -0.05
CA ASP A 86 -10.38 -4.63 1.06
C ASP A 86 -9.12 -3.78 0.91
N CYS A 87 -8.61 -3.29 2.03
CA CYS A 87 -7.31 -2.64 2.07
C CYS A 87 -6.23 -3.64 2.48
N VAL A 88 -5.19 -3.77 1.67
CA VAL A 88 -4.03 -4.60 1.95
C VAL A 88 -2.81 -3.71 2.15
N LYS A 89 -2.37 -3.61 3.39
CA LYS A 89 -1.19 -2.81 3.75
C LYS A 89 0.06 -3.69 3.74
N LEU A 90 1.03 -3.36 2.90
CA LEU A 90 2.35 -3.99 2.94
C LEU A 90 3.24 -3.28 3.96
N THR A 91 3.84 -4.04 4.86
CA THR A 91 4.86 -3.53 5.79
C THR A 91 6.25 -3.94 5.36
N GLN A 92 6.43 -5.17 4.87
CA GLN A 92 7.64 -5.59 4.16
C GLN A 92 7.45 -5.35 2.66
N LEU A 93 8.42 -4.66 2.04
CA LEU A 93 8.38 -4.35 0.60
C LEU A 93 9.28 -5.29 -0.21
N TYR A 94 10.44 -5.63 0.35
CA TYR A 94 11.39 -6.49 -0.36
C TYR A 94 12.14 -7.42 0.62
N PRO A 95 12.25 -8.73 0.31
CA PRO A 95 11.45 -9.41 -0.71
C PRO A 95 9.96 -9.26 -0.42
N LEU A 96 9.09 -9.45 -1.42
CA LEU A 96 7.64 -9.44 -1.21
C LEU A 96 7.25 -10.42 -0.10
N PRO A 97 6.25 -10.09 0.73
CA PRO A 97 5.82 -10.96 1.82
C PRO A 97 5.39 -12.33 1.31
N VAL A 98 5.83 -13.37 1.99
CA VAL A 98 5.36 -14.74 1.72
C VAL A 98 3.84 -14.80 1.95
N GLY A 99 3.11 -15.38 0.99
CA GLY A 99 1.66 -15.52 1.05
C GLY A 99 0.86 -14.33 0.52
N VAL A 100 1.49 -13.18 0.23
CA VAL A 100 0.75 -12.00 -0.27
C VAL A 100 0.03 -12.28 -1.59
N CYS A 101 0.69 -12.99 -2.53
CA CYS A 101 0.04 -13.38 -3.79
C CYS A 101 -1.12 -14.35 -3.54
N ASP A 102 -1.00 -15.27 -2.59
CA ASP A 102 -2.08 -16.19 -2.23
C ASP A 102 -3.29 -15.47 -1.66
N THR A 103 -3.08 -14.40 -0.91
CA THR A 103 -4.15 -13.54 -0.42
C THR A 103 -4.77 -12.75 -1.58
N LEU A 104 -3.94 -12.13 -2.42
CA LEU A 104 -4.41 -11.22 -3.46
C LEU A 104 -5.09 -11.92 -4.64
N LYS A 105 -4.78 -13.19 -4.92
CA LYS A 105 -5.42 -13.93 -6.04
C LYS A 105 -6.93 -14.15 -5.89
N HIS A 106 -7.50 -13.88 -4.72
CA HIS A 106 -8.94 -14.01 -4.49
C HIS A 106 -9.75 -12.79 -4.97
N TYR A 107 -9.08 -11.69 -5.31
CA TYR A 107 -9.71 -10.49 -5.83
C TYR A 107 -9.70 -10.49 -7.37
N ASP A 108 -10.71 -9.86 -7.96
CA ASP A 108 -10.80 -9.70 -9.42
C ASP A 108 -9.99 -8.50 -9.88
N THR A 109 -9.97 -7.45 -9.06
CA THR A 109 -9.22 -6.22 -9.34
C THR A 109 -8.28 -5.92 -8.18
N ILE A 110 -7.04 -5.59 -8.49
CA ILE A 110 -6.04 -5.10 -7.55
C ILE A 110 -5.63 -3.71 -8.00
N LEU A 111 -5.89 -2.71 -7.17
CA LEU A 111 -5.34 -1.36 -7.34
C LEU A 111 -4.18 -1.20 -6.37
N PHE A 112 -2.99 -0.93 -6.91
CA PHE A 112 -1.79 -0.65 -6.12
C PHE A 112 -1.43 0.83 -6.21
N ALA A 113 -1.35 1.50 -5.07
CA ALA A 113 -0.96 2.90 -4.98
C ALA A 113 0.37 3.07 -4.23
N GLU A 114 1.33 3.78 -4.81
CA GLU A 114 2.63 4.04 -4.19
C GLU A 114 3.19 5.43 -4.55
N ASP A 115 3.80 6.11 -3.58
CA ASP A 115 4.42 7.42 -3.71
C ASP A 115 5.86 7.34 -4.29
N THR A 116 6.04 6.51 -5.30
CA THR A 116 7.30 6.36 -6.06
C THR A 116 7.03 6.26 -7.55
N VAL A 117 8.08 6.40 -8.36
CA VAL A 117 7.97 6.23 -9.81
C VAL A 117 7.65 4.78 -10.16
N ARG A 118 6.93 4.58 -11.25
CA ARG A 118 6.49 3.26 -11.73
C ARG A 118 7.66 2.29 -11.89
N THR A 119 8.68 2.70 -12.64
CA THR A 119 9.78 1.81 -13.00
C THR A 119 10.64 1.43 -11.80
N GLY A 120 10.68 0.16 -11.49
CA GLY A 120 11.38 -0.39 -10.33
C GLY A 120 10.61 -0.26 -9.01
N GLY A 121 9.36 0.23 -9.02
CA GLY A 121 8.48 0.30 -7.88
C GLY A 121 8.05 -1.07 -7.37
N ILE A 122 7.45 -1.09 -6.20
CA ILE A 122 6.93 -2.32 -5.58
C ILE A 122 5.69 -2.81 -6.32
N GLY A 123 4.88 -1.89 -6.86
CA GLY A 123 3.71 -2.22 -7.67
C GLY A 123 4.06 -3.00 -8.94
N GLU A 124 5.12 -2.64 -9.66
CA GLU A 124 5.61 -3.43 -10.79
C GLU A 124 6.03 -4.85 -10.36
N GLN A 125 6.75 -4.96 -9.25
CA GLN A 125 7.20 -6.25 -8.74
C GLN A 125 6.01 -7.12 -8.32
N LEU A 126 5.01 -6.53 -7.64
CA LEU A 126 3.81 -7.25 -7.24
C LEU A 126 2.98 -7.67 -8.45
N GLY A 127 2.74 -6.77 -9.41
CA GLY A 127 2.01 -7.10 -10.64
C GLY A 127 2.65 -8.24 -11.42
N PHE A 128 3.99 -8.22 -11.53
CA PHE A 128 4.72 -9.34 -12.14
C PHE A 128 4.58 -10.63 -11.33
N ALA A 129 4.67 -10.57 -10.00
CA ALA A 129 4.48 -11.74 -9.13
C ALA A 129 3.07 -12.32 -9.26
N MET A 130 2.04 -11.49 -9.33
CA MET A 130 0.66 -11.93 -9.54
C MET A 130 0.49 -12.65 -10.88
N GLN A 131 1.09 -12.12 -11.95
CA GLN A 131 1.11 -12.78 -13.26
C GLN A 131 1.81 -14.15 -13.19
N GLN A 132 2.95 -14.24 -12.51
CA GLN A 132 3.68 -15.51 -12.33
C GLN A 132 2.87 -16.54 -11.51
N CYS A 133 2.02 -16.09 -10.60
CA CYS A 133 1.09 -16.95 -9.85
C CYS A 133 -0.12 -17.41 -10.66
N GLY A 134 -0.24 -17.00 -11.94
CA GLY A 134 -1.36 -17.35 -12.82
C GLY A 134 -2.64 -16.57 -12.57
N TRP A 135 -2.59 -15.48 -11.80
CA TRP A 135 -3.74 -14.61 -11.58
C TRP A 135 -4.15 -13.89 -12.89
N GLN A 136 -5.45 -13.80 -13.16
CA GLN A 136 -6.02 -13.32 -14.43
C GLN A 136 -6.90 -12.06 -14.24
N GLY A 137 -6.87 -11.45 -13.06
CA GLY A 137 -7.65 -10.25 -12.78
C GLY A 137 -7.00 -8.98 -13.37
N GLU A 138 -7.58 -7.85 -13.05
CA GLU A 138 -7.12 -6.53 -13.47
C GLU A 138 -6.17 -5.91 -12.46
N PHE A 139 -4.99 -5.47 -12.90
CA PHE A 139 -3.99 -4.81 -12.06
C PHE A 139 -3.84 -3.34 -12.44
N LEU A 140 -4.34 -2.47 -11.58
CA LEU A 140 -4.26 -1.02 -11.71
C LEU A 140 -3.10 -0.49 -10.88
N LEU A 141 -2.26 0.34 -11.46
CA LEU A 141 -1.06 0.84 -10.80
C LEU A 141 -1.02 2.37 -10.82
N HIS A 142 -1.23 2.97 -9.66
CA HIS A 142 -1.10 4.39 -9.41
C HIS A 142 0.28 4.71 -8.80
N THR A 143 1.03 5.56 -9.46
CA THR A 143 2.39 5.91 -9.08
C THR A 143 2.65 7.38 -9.36
N VAL A 144 3.71 7.91 -8.78
CA VAL A 144 4.22 9.22 -9.18
C VAL A 144 4.68 9.19 -10.63
N ASP A 145 4.30 10.19 -11.41
CA ASP A 145 4.78 10.33 -12.79
C ASP A 145 6.30 10.51 -12.82
N ASN A 146 6.92 10.06 -13.92
CA ASN A 146 8.36 10.16 -14.15
C ASN A 146 8.81 11.59 -14.50
N SER A 147 7.90 12.56 -14.45
CA SER A 147 8.16 13.98 -14.67
C SER A 147 8.78 14.64 -13.43
N HIS A 148 9.33 15.83 -13.63
CA HIS A 148 9.80 16.66 -12.53
C HIS A 148 8.61 17.25 -11.78
N LEU A 149 8.43 16.85 -10.51
CA LEU A 149 7.37 17.37 -9.66
C LEU A 149 7.67 18.82 -9.25
N LEU A 150 6.67 19.67 -9.34
CA LEU A 150 6.74 21.02 -8.79
C LEU A 150 6.70 20.97 -7.26
N HIS A 151 7.29 21.98 -6.63
CA HIS A 151 7.26 22.08 -5.17
C HIS A 151 5.84 22.40 -4.68
N ALA A 152 5.30 21.50 -3.86
CA ALA A 152 3.98 21.63 -3.23
C ALA A 152 3.95 20.87 -1.89
N ASN A 153 2.87 20.99 -1.13
CA ASN A 153 2.65 20.14 0.04
C ASN A 153 2.18 18.74 -0.36
N VAL A 154 2.26 17.77 0.56
CA VAL A 154 1.95 16.36 0.27
C VAL A 154 0.52 16.16 -0.27
N PRO A 155 -0.55 16.77 0.31
CA PRO A 155 -1.91 16.63 -0.24
C PRO A 155 -2.05 17.17 -1.66
N GLU A 156 -1.40 18.29 -1.98
CA GLU A 156 -1.41 18.86 -3.34
C GLU A 156 -0.69 17.93 -4.31
N LEU A 157 0.46 17.37 -3.91
CA LEU A 157 1.22 16.43 -4.75
C LEU A 157 0.42 15.14 -4.99
N ARG A 158 -0.23 14.58 -3.97
CA ARG A 158 -1.10 13.40 -4.13
C ARG A 158 -2.21 13.65 -5.14
N LYS A 159 -2.88 14.78 -5.02
CA LYS A 159 -3.93 15.17 -5.97
C LYS A 159 -3.41 15.36 -7.38
N ASP A 160 -2.28 16.05 -7.54
CA ASP A 160 -1.63 16.26 -8.85
C ASP A 160 -1.23 14.94 -9.50
N GLN A 161 -0.75 13.99 -8.71
CA GLN A 161 -0.29 12.68 -9.17
C GLN A 161 -1.40 11.59 -9.17
N GLN A 162 -2.65 11.97 -8.90
CA GLN A 162 -3.79 11.05 -8.85
C GLN A 162 -3.58 9.90 -7.84
N LEU A 163 -2.98 10.22 -6.71
CA LEU A 163 -2.73 9.30 -5.59
C LEU A 163 -3.66 9.57 -4.40
N ASP A 164 -4.55 10.55 -4.47
CA ASP A 164 -5.55 10.82 -3.45
C ASP A 164 -6.73 9.82 -3.55
N ALA A 165 -7.44 9.63 -2.47
CA ALA A 165 -8.53 8.66 -2.37
C ALA A 165 -9.60 8.81 -3.46
N ALA A 166 -9.91 10.05 -3.86
CA ALA A 166 -10.91 10.29 -4.90
C ALA A 166 -10.44 9.81 -6.28
N ALA A 167 -9.17 10.06 -6.62
CA ALA A 167 -8.59 9.59 -7.87
C ALA A 167 -8.49 8.06 -7.91
N LEU A 168 -8.10 7.42 -6.80
CA LEU A 168 -8.03 5.95 -6.70
C LEU A 168 -9.39 5.27 -6.95
N CYS A 169 -10.51 5.95 -6.67
CA CYS A 169 -11.85 5.42 -6.93
C CYS A 169 -12.30 5.54 -8.38
N THR A 170 -11.62 6.35 -9.21
CA THR A 170 -12.09 6.66 -10.57
C THR A 170 -11.94 5.48 -11.51
N ASP A 171 -10.98 4.60 -11.26
CA ASP A 171 -10.65 3.48 -12.13
C ASP A 171 -11.33 2.15 -11.70
N ILE A 172 -12.10 2.17 -10.62
CA ILE A 172 -12.87 1.05 -10.06
C ILE A 172 -14.38 1.24 -10.27
#